data_e1423750315a69585b0551d1c5392673
#
_entry.id   e1423750315a69585b0551d1c5392673
#
_cell.length_a   1.000
_cell.length_b   1.000
_cell.length_c   1.000
_cell.angle_alpha   90.00
_cell.angle_beta   90.00
_cell.angle_gamma   90.00
#
_symmetry.space_group_name_H-M   'P 1'
#
loop_
_entity.id
_entity.type
_entity.pdbx_description
1 polymer ?
#
loop_
_entity_poly.entity_id
_entity_poly.type
_entity_poly.pdbx_seq_one_letter_code
_entity_poly.pdbx_strand_id
1 'polypeptide(L)'
;MKTPEQLKGAIRNIAKEKDLHAQEVLQIFMFERILERLSLSPYKKNFVLKGGLLISSMIGISERTTMDMDTTVRGIDMDEENIEKIVKEIFDIDTGDGIIFRFEKIEPIREDDDYNNFRVHFVAEYGKIKNKLKIDITTGDEITPAAIEYSFHTMFDEKDIDVYA
;
A
#
# COMPACT_ATOMS: atom_id res chain seq x y z
N MET A 1 16.62 9.02 -4.00
CA MET A 1 15.37 8.71 -4.75
C MET A 1 15.45 9.27 -6.16
N LYS A 2 14.91 8.58 -7.14
CA LYS A 2 14.89 9.04 -8.53
C LYS A 2 14.01 10.28 -8.69
N THR A 3 14.36 11.16 -9.65
CA THR A 3 13.46 12.26 -10.03
C THR A 3 12.17 11.69 -10.66
N PRO A 4 11.10 12.50 -10.77
CA PRO A 4 9.88 12.02 -11.44
C PRO A 4 10.13 11.49 -12.85
N GLU A 5 10.97 12.14 -13.63
CA GLU A 5 11.30 11.71 -15.00
C GLU A 5 12.08 10.40 -14.99
N GLN A 6 13.07 10.29 -14.10
CA GLN A 6 13.83 9.05 -13.93
C GLN A 6 12.94 7.91 -13.46
N LEU A 7 12.00 8.20 -12.56
CA LEU A 7 11.06 7.20 -12.09
C LEU A 7 10.17 6.69 -13.24
N LYS A 8 9.64 7.59 -14.07
CA LYS A 8 8.84 7.18 -15.23
C LYS A 8 9.61 6.25 -16.15
N GLY A 9 10.87 6.57 -16.44
CA GLY A 9 11.73 5.74 -17.27
C GLY A 9 11.97 4.38 -16.67
N ALA A 10 12.30 4.33 -15.37
CA ALA A 10 12.54 3.08 -14.66
C ALA A 10 11.28 2.20 -14.62
N ILE A 11 10.12 2.81 -14.40
CA ILE A 11 8.82 2.10 -14.41
C ILE A 11 8.56 1.47 -15.78
N ARG A 12 8.78 2.22 -16.86
CA ARG A 12 8.61 1.71 -18.24
C ARG A 12 9.53 0.53 -18.51
N ASN A 13 10.79 0.61 -18.05
CA ASN A 13 11.75 -0.45 -18.24
C ASN A 13 11.34 -1.74 -17.53
N ILE A 14 10.87 -1.64 -16.29
CA ILE A 14 10.36 -2.79 -15.55
C ILE A 14 9.13 -3.36 -16.21
N ALA A 15 8.20 -2.52 -16.63
CA ALA A 15 6.97 -2.95 -17.29
C ALA A 15 7.28 -3.73 -18.57
N LYS A 16 8.22 -3.24 -19.37
CA LYS A 16 8.64 -3.91 -20.59
C LYS A 16 9.34 -5.23 -20.30
N GLU A 17 10.25 -5.23 -19.35
CA GLU A 17 11.04 -6.40 -18.96
C GLU A 17 10.16 -7.53 -18.40
N LYS A 18 9.15 -7.17 -17.62
CA LYS A 18 8.25 -8.12 -16.95
C LYS A 18 6.94 -8.38 -17.70
N ASP A 19 6.75 -7.75 -18.84
CA ASP A 19 5.52 -7.83 -19.64
C ASP A 19 4.28 -7.41 -18.86
N LEU A 20 4.39 -6.23 -18.21
CA LEU A 20 3.33 -5.63 -17.42
C LEU A 20 2.97 -4.26 -17.96
N HIS A 21 1.81 -3.74 -17.56
CA HIS A 21 1.45 -2.36 -17.85
C HIS A 21 2.21 -1.41 -16.92
N ALA A 22 2.68 -0.29 -17.46
CA ALA A 22 3.40 0.71 -16.67
C ALA A 22 2.56 1.21 -15.49
N GLN A 23 1.23 1.32 -15.67
CA GLN A 23 0.31 1.74 -14.61
C GLN A 23 0.32 0.76 -13.44
N GLU A 24 0.37 -0.54 -13.70
CA GLU A 24 0.45 -1.56 -12.66
C GLU A 24 1.76 -1.46 -11.87
N VAL A 25 2.87 -1.28 -12.57
CA VAL A 25 4.18 -1.13 -11.93
C VAL A 25 4.21 0.11 -11.07
N LEU A 26 3.67 1.22 -11.56
CA LEU A 26 3.59 2.47 -10.80
C LEU A 26 2.76 2.30 -9.53
N GLN A 27 1.62 1.61 -9.61
CA GLN A 27 0.78 1.37 -8.44
C GLN A 27 1.51 0.54 -7.38
N ILE A 28 2.22 -0.49 -7.78
CA ILE A 28 3.01 -1.30 -6.86
C ILE A 28 4.09 -0.46 -6.20
N PHE A 29 4.76 0.41 -6.97
CA PHE A 29 5.76 1.32 -6.41
C PHE A 29 5.15 2.25 -5.38
N MET A 30 3.98 2.84 -5.67
CA MET A 30 3.32 3.75 -4.72
C MET A 30 2.86 3.03 -3.46
N PHE A 31 2.36 1.80 -3.58
CA PHE A 31 2.03 0.99 -2.40
C PHE A 31 3.28 0.71 -1.55
N GLU A 32 4.40 0.45 -2.17
CA GLU A 32 5.68 0.28 -1.48
C GLU A 32 6.03 1.52 -0.65
N ARG A 33 5.80 2.71 -1.19
CA ARG A 33 6.05 3.96 -0.48
C ARG A 33 5.10 4.14 0.71
N ILE A 34 3.87 3.67 0.60
CA ILE A 34 2.92 3.64 1.72
C ILE A 34 3.39 2.66 2.78
N LEU A 35 3.87 1.49 2.38
CA LEU A 35 4.36 0.48 3.33
C LEU A 35 5.54 0.99 4.15
N GLU A 36 6.43 1.78 3.54
CA GLU A 36 7.51 2.41 4.29
C GLU A 36 6.96 3.34 5.36
N ARG A 37 5.97 4.16 5.03
CA ARG A 37 5.32 5.04 6.00
C ARG A 37 4.64 4.25 7.11
N LEU A 38 3.93 3.19 6.75
CA LEU A 38 3.31 2.30 7.72
C LEU A 38 4.34 1.70 8.68
N SER A 39 5.47 1.25 8.16
CA SER A 39 6.54 0.65 8.97
C SER A 39 7.13 1.63 9.98
N LEU A 40 7.07 2.92 9.69
CA LEU A 40 7.56 3.99 10.56
C LEU A 40 6.46 4.54 11.49
N SER A 41 5.21 4.12 11.29
CA SER A 41 4.08 4.62 12.07
C SER A 41 3.88 3.80 13.35
N PRO A 42 3.14 4.36 14.34
CA PRO A 42 2.76 3.59 15.52
C PRO A 42 1.77 2.46 15.22
N TYR A 43 1.26 2.40 13.99
CA TYR A 43 0.25 1.41 13.57
C TYR A 43 0.83 0.20 12.83
N LYS A 44 2.15 0.07 12.75
CA LYS A 44 2.82 -1.04 12.05
C LYS A 44 2.24 -2.41 12.42
N LYS A 45 2.02 -2.65 13.71
CA LYS A 45 1.52 -3.94 14.20
C LYS A 45 0.03 -4.15 14.00
N ASN A 46 -0.68 -3.09 13.68
CA ASN A 46 -2.13 -3.13 13.53
C ASN A 46 -2.58 -3.47 12.12
N PHE A 47 -1.73 -3.26 11.13
CA PHE A 47 -2.04 -3.52 9.72
C PHE A 47 -1.31 -4.75 9.23
N VAL A 48 -2.06 -5.72 8.71
CA VAL A 48 -1.53 -6.96 8.16
C VAL A 48 -1.85 -7.01 6.68
N LEU A 49 -0.81 -7.10 5.85
CA LEU A 49 -0.99 -7.20 4.41
C LEU A 49 -1.54 -8.56 4.03
N LYS A 50 -2.42 -8.59 3.03
CA LYS A 50 -2.91 -9.83 2.47
C LYS A 50 -3.14 -9.69 0.97
N GLY A 51 -3.33 -10.82 0.30
CA GLY A 51 -3.68 -10.85 -1.11
C GLY A 51 -2.53 -10.65 -2.07
N GLY A 52 -2.83 -10.02 -3.20
CA GLY A 52 -1.94 -9.97 -4.34
C GLY A 52 -0.65 -9.18 -4.13
N LEU A 53 -0.70 -8.11 -3.30
CA LEU A 53 0.50 -7.29 -3.07
C LEU A 53 1.58 -8.11 -2.35
N LEU A 54 1.20 -8.89 -1.34
CA LEU A 54 2.15 -9.74 -0.63
C LEU A 54 2.75 -10.79 -1.58
N ILE A 55 1.92 -11.43 -2.39
CA ILE A 55 2.39 -12.40 -3.36
C ILE A 55 3.35 -11.74 -4.35
N SER A 56 3.03 -10.56 -4.85
CA SER A 56 3.89 -9.82 -5.77
C SER A 56 5.25 -9.49 -5.15
N SER A 57 5.28 -9.18 -3.84
CA SER A 57 6.54 -8.88 -3.16
C SER A 57 7.41 -10.12 -2.96
N MET A 58 6.79 -11.28 -2.71
CA MET A 58 7.50 -12.52 -2.47
C MET A 58 8.16 -13.11 -3.72
N ILE A 59 7.51 -13.00 -4.87
CA ILE A 59 7.99 -13.57 -6.12
C ILE A 59 8.46 -12.51 -7.11
N GLY A 60 8.51 -11.25 -6.68
CA GLY A 60 8.78 -10.12 -7.55
C GLY A 60 7.52 -9.70 -8.31
N ILE A 61 7.70 -8.82 -9.28
CA ILE A 61 6.57 -8.25 -10.03
C ILE A 61 6.25 -9.06 -11.28
N SER A 62 6.81 -10.26 -11.43
CA SER A 62 6.80 -10.97 -12.69
C SER A 62 5.56 -11.82 -12.96
N GLU A 63 4.90 -12.29 -11.91
CA GLU A 63 3.87 -13.31 -12.04
C GLU A 63 2.46 -12.79 -11.89
N ARG A 64 2.25 -11.90 -10.95
CA ARG A 64 0.91 -11.44 -10.63
C ARG A 64 0.97 -10.06 -10.00
N THR A 65 0.14 -9.17 -10.51
CA THR A 65 -0.02 -7.83 -9.95
C THR A 65 -1.41 -7.65 -9.40
N THR A 66 -1.55 -6.76 -8.44
CA THR A 66 -2.84 -6.33 -7.92
C THR A 66 -2.98 -4.82 -8.08
N MET A 67 -4.19 -4.38 -8.39
CA MET A 67 -4.49 -2.97 -8.54
C MET A 67 -4.86 -2.32 -7.21
N ASP A 68 -5.18 -3.11 -6.21
CA ASP A 68 -5.63 -2.63 -4.90
C ASP A 68 -4.80 -3.26 -3.80
N MET A 69 -4.57 -2.49 -2.75
CA MET A 69 -3.93 -2.99 -1.56
C MET A 69 -5.00 -3.48 -0.59
N ASP A 70 -4.86 -4.72 -0.14
CA ASP A 70 -5.75 -5.31 0.86
C ASP A 70 -5.03 -5.43 2.19
N THR A 71 -5.66 -4.94 3.25
CA THR A 71 -5.13 -5.05 4.60
C THR A 71 -6.19 -5.56 5.56
N THR A 72 -5.75 -6.28 6.57
CA THR A 72 -6.58 -6.65 7.72
C THR A 72 -6.07 -5.87 8.93
N VAL A 73 -6.98 -5.20 9.63
CA VAL A 73 -6.65 -4.39 10.79
C VAL A 73 -7.02 -5.14 12.07
N ARG A 74 -6.14 -5.07 13.05
CA ARG A 74 -6.36 -5.66 14.37
C ARG A 74 -6.01 -4.64 15.46
N GLY A 75 -6.75 -4.68 16.57
CA GLY A 75 -6.48 -3.83 17.72
C GLY A 75 -6.79 -2.36 17.52
N ILE A 76 -7.65 -2.03 16.56
CA ILE A 76 -8.07 -0.68 16.24
C ILE A 76 -9.58 -0.65 16.12
N ASP A 77 -10.21 0.39 16.67
CA ASP A 77 -11.66 0.59 16.50
C ASP A 77 -11.99 0.89 15.05
N MET A 78 -12.86 0.08 14.47
CA MET A 78 -13.25 0.18 13.07
C MET A 78 -14.46 1.07 12.87
N ASP A 79 -14.27 2.35 13.07
CA ASP A 79 -15.24 3.36 12.65
C ASP A 79 -14.60 4.28 11.62
N GLU A 80 -15.45 4.87 10.79
CA GLU A 80 -15.00 5.67 9.65
C GLU A 80 -14.09 6.82 10.06
N GLU A 81 -14.45 7.52 11.14
CA GLU A 81 -13.69 8.67 11.62
C GLU A 81 -12.31 8.25 12.12
N ASN A 82 -12.24 7.15 12.87
CA ASN A 82 -10.97 6.66 13.42
C ASN A 82 -10.03 6.16 12.30
N ILE A 83 -10.58 5.43 11.33
CA ILE A 83 -9.79 4.93 10.19
C ILE A 83 -9.28 6.09 9.33
N GLU A 84 -10.12 7.08 9.07
CA GLU A 84 -9.68 8.27 8.32
C GLU A 84 -8.53 8.97 9.02
N LYS A 85 -8.62 9.15 10.33
CA LYS A 85 -7.56 9.77 11.14
C LYS A 85 -6.26 8.99 11.04
N ILE A 86 -6.32 7.67 11.21
CA ILE A 86 -5.14 6.80 11.17
C ILE A 86 -4.48 6.84 9.79
N VAL A 87 -5.27 6.73 8.73
CA VAL A 87 -4.75 6.75 7.37
C VAL A 87 -4.08 8.09 7.06
N LYS A 88 -4.68 9.20 7.47
CA LYS A 88 -4.08 10.52 7.29
C LYS A 88 -2.76 10.66 8.05
N GLU A 89 -2.66 10.12 9.25
CA GLU A 89 -1.42 10.12 10.01
C GLU A 89 -0.32 9.35 9.29
N ILE A 90 -0.65 8.18 8.72
CA ILE A 90 0.31 7.39 7.95
C ILE A 90 0.76 8.15 6.70
N PHE A 91 -0.17 8.77 5.98
CA PHE A 91 0.15 9.53 4.76
C PHE A 91 1.03 10.75 5.03
N ASP A 92 0.93 11.34 6.22
CA ASP A 92 1.68 12.53 6.58
C ASP A 92 3.12 12.24 7.05
N ILE A 93 3.48 10.97 7.22
CA ILE A 93 4.85 10.60 7.61
C ILE A 93 5.80 10.96 6.47
N ASP A 94 6.81 11.76 6.79
CA ASP A 94 7.82 12.19 5.83
C ASP A 94 8.97 11.16 5.79
N THR A 95 9.12 10.51 4.65
CA THR A 95 10.22 9.56 4.41
C THR A 95 11.34 10.17 3.57
N GLY A 96 11.21 11.44 3.20
CA GLY A 96 12.20 12.11 2.38
C GLY A 96 12.15 11.75 0.89
N ASP A 97 11.11 11.03 0.45
CA ASP A 97 11.00 10.60 -0.94
C ASP A 97 10.34 11.63 -1.87
N GLY A 98 9.77 12.70 -1.32
CA GLY A 98 9.13 13.76 -2.10
C GLY A 98 7.74 13.40 -2.60
N ILE A 99 7.22 12.23 -2.25
CA ILE A 99 5.88 11.80 -2.67
C ILE A 99 4.85 12.29 -1.66
N ILE A 100 3.73 12.80 -2.17
CA ILE A 100 2.62 13.27 -1.35
C ILE A 100 1.43 12.35 -1.57
N PHE A 101 0.87 11.85 -0.49
CA PHE A 101 -0.37 11.06 -0.53
C PHE A 101 -1.51 11.93 -0.03
N ARG A 102 -2.54 12.10 -0.88
CA ARG A 102 -3.71 12.92 -0.56
C ARG A 102 -4.93 12.04 -0.38
N PHE A 103 -5.49 12.09 0.80
CA PHE A 103 -6.76 11.42 1.11
C PHE A 103 -7.87 12.06 0.29
N GLU A 104 -8.69 11.25 -0.39
CA GLU A 104 -9.85 11.74 -1.11
C GLU A 104 -11.15 11.45 -0.39
N LYS A 105 -11.44 10.17 -0.16
CA LYS A 105 -12.66 9.75 0.53
C LYS A 105 -12.51 8.37 1.13
N ILE A 106 -13.40 8.07 2.07
CA ILE A 106 -13.56 6.76 2.66
C ILE A 106 -15.01 6.32 2.47
N GLU A 107 -15.22 5.06 2.10
CA GLU A 107 -16.56 4.51 1.92
C GLU A 107 -16.64 3.11 2.53
N PRO A 108 -17.82 2.71 3.03
CA PRO A 108 -17.99 1.37 3.56
C PRO A 108 -18.02 0.34 2.43
N ILE A 109 -17.45 -0.84 2.71
CA ILE A 109 -17.56 -2.00 1.83
C ILE A 109 -18.66 -2.89 2.42
N ARG A 110 -19.73 -3.12 1.66
CA ARG A 110 -20.93 -3.80 2.16
C ARG A 110 -21.02 -5.24 1.70
N GLU A 111 -19.92 -5.95 1.71
CA GLU A 111 -19.92 -7.37 1.35
C GLU A 111 -20.36 -8.26 2.50
N ASP A 112 -20.23 -7.76 3.74
CA ASP A 112 -20.61 -8.49 4.93
C ASP A 112 -21.20 -7.51 5.95
N ASP A 113 -22.47 -7.69 6.31
CA ASP A 113 -23.19 -6.82 7.24
C ASP A 113 -22.66 -6.90 8.67
N ASP A 114 -21.92 -7.95 9.01
CA ASP A 114 -21.43 -8.18 10.36
C ASP A 114 -20.13 -7.42 10.66
N TYR A 115 -19.46 -6.88 9.65
CA TYR A 115 -18.16 -6.22 9.82
C TYR A 115 -18.13 -4.83 9.22
N ASN A 116 -17.44 -3.94 9.89
CA ASN A 116 -17.17 -2.59 9.38
C ASN A 116 -15.89 -2.64 8.56
N ASN A 117 -16.05 -2.68 7.24
CA ASN A 117 -14.94 -2.67 6.30
C ASN A 117 -15.00 -1.38 5.48
N PHE A 118 -13.85 -0.83 5.16
CA PHE A 118 -13.78 0.46 4.47
C PHE A 118 -12.83 0.40 3.28
N ARG A 119 -13.17 1.17 2.26
CA ARG A 119 -12.29 1.45 1.13
C ARG A 119 -11.85 2.90 1.18
N VAL A 120 -10.56 3.13 1.23
CA VAL A 120 -9.98 4.48 1.24
C VAL A 120 -9.48 4.80 -0.16
N HIS A 121 -9.96 5.90 -0.72
CA HIS A 121 -9.50 6.42 -2.01
C HIS A 121 -8.52 7.55 -1.77
N PHE A 122 -7.42 7.54 -2.50
CA PHE A 122 -6.37 8.55 -2.35
C PHE A 122 -5.61 8.74 -3.64
N VAL A 123 -4.82 9.82 -3.69
CA VAL A 123 -3.97 10.14 -4.84
C VAL A 123 -2.53 10.22 -4.37
N ALA A 124 -1.65 9.57 -5.09
CA ALA A 124 -0.20 9.72 -4.91
C ALA A 124 0.31 10.73 -5.94
N GLU A 125 1.04 11.74 -5.47
CA GLU A 125 1.60 12.78 -6.31
C GLU A 125 3.12 12.82 -6.19
N TYR A 126 3.80 12.82 -7.31
CA TYR A 126 5.25 13.00 -7.37
C TYR A 126 5.61 13.81 -8.62
N GLY A 127 5.92 15.09 -8.41
CA GLY A 127 6.07 16.02 -9.53
C GLY A 127 4.78 16.09 -10.32
N LYS A 128 4.85 15.79 -11.62
CA LYS A 128 3.67 15.75 -12.49
C LYS A 128 2.96 14.41 -12.50
N ILE A 129 3.52 13.42 -11.82
CA ILE A 129 2.90 12.10 -11.72
C ILE A 129 1.77 12.18 -10.73
N LYS A 130 0.57 11.75 -11.15
CA LYS A 130 -0.61 11.62 -10.28
C LYS A 130 -1.21 10.24 -10.50
N ASN A 131 -1.39 9.51 -9.42
CA ASN A 131 -1.89 8.15 -9.49
C ASN A 131 -3.00 7.96 -8.45
N LYS A 132 -4.19 7.56 -8.92
CA LYS A 132 -5.33 7.29 -8.06
C LYS A 132 -5.24 5.85 -7.57
N LEU A 133 -5.39 5.67 -6.27
CA LEU A 133 -5.20 4.39 -5.61
C LEU A 133 -6.31 4.13 -4.60
N LYS A 134 -6.46 2.86 -4.22
CA LYS A 134 -7.42 2.42 -3.22
C LYS A 134 -6.77 1.43 -2.25
N ILE A 135 -7.16 1.53 -0.98
CA ILE A 135 -6.79 0.55 0.03
C ILE A 135 -8.07 0.01 0.65
N ASP A 136 -8.22 -1.30 0.66
CA ASP A 136 -9.32 -1.96 1.37
C ASP A 136 -8.85 -2.33 2.76
N ILE A 137 -9.57 -1.85 3.76
CA ILE A 137 -9.26 -2.05 5.18
C ILE A 137 -10.40 -2.87 5.78
N THR A 138 -10.07 -4.10 6.18
CA THR A 138 -11.07 -5.05 6.67
C THR A 138 -10.72 -5.54 8.07
N THR A 139 -11.73 -6.03 8.76
CA THR A 139 -11.58 -6.62 10.09
C THR A 139 -12.48 -7.86 10.19
N GLY A 140 -12.38 -8.57 11.30
CA GLY A 140 -13.28 -9.67 11.63
C GLY A 140 -12.79 -11.04 11.19
N ASP A 141 -11.84 -11.13 10.32
CA ASP A 141 -11.28 -12.41 9.90
C ASP A 141 -10.19 -12.83 10.87
N GLU A 142 -10.18 -14.11 11.22
CA GLU A 142 -9.04 -14.67 11.93
C GLU A 142 -7.86 -14.72 10.98
N ILE A 143 -6.71 -14.26 11.46
CA ILE A 143 -5.48 -14.32 10.69
C ILE A 143 -4.87 -15.69 10.92
N THR A 144 -4.97 -16.57 9.94
CA THR A 144 -4.44 -17.93 10.02
C THR A 144 -3.59 -18.19 8.78
N PRO A 145 -2.31 -18.51 8.92
CA PRO A 145 -1.56 -18.55 10.17
C PRO A 145 -1.40 -17.18 10.81
N ALA A 146 -0.94 -17.14 12.07
CA ALA A 146 -0.73 -15.88 12.77
C ALA A 146 0.14 -14.94 11.96
N ALA A 147 -0.15 -13.64 12.03
CA ALA A 147 0.62 -12.63 11.32
C ALA A 147 2.09 -12.66 11.75
N ILE A 148 2.98 -12.63 10.79
CA ILE A 148 4.42 -12.60 11.01
C ILE A 148 5.02 -11.31 10.45
N GLU A 149 6.12 -10.89 11.02
CA GLU A 149 6.87 -9.76 10.45
C GLU A 149 7.56 -10.23 9.17
N TYR A 150 7.35 -9.49 8.10
CA TYR A 150 7.86 -9.80 6.78
C TYR A 150 8.69 -8.63 6.26
N SER A 151 9.87 -8.93 5.73
CA SER A 151 10.77 -7.94 5.16
C SER A 151 10.48 -7.79 3.68
N PHE A 152 9.96 -6.63 3.31
CA PHE A 152 9.57 -6.32 1.94
C PHE A 152 10.71 -5.63 1.22
N HIS A 153 11.21 -6.24 0.14
CA HIS A 153 12.30 -5.67 -0.65
C HIS A 153 11.80 -4.57 -1.58
N THR A 154 12.41 -3.39 -1.51
CA THR A 154 11.99 -2.26 -2.33
C THR A 154 12.42 -2.41 -3.79
N MET A 155 11.63 -1.78 -4.68
CA MET A 155 11.78 -1.95 -6.13
C MET A 155 13.09 -1.35 -6.68
N PHE A 156 13.49 -0.18 -6.20
CA PHE A 156 14.63 0.56 -6.74
C PHE A 156 15.75 0.82 -5.74
N ASP A 157 15.45 0.77 -4.47
CA ASP A 157 16.44 1.01 -3.42
C ASP A 157 16.84 -0.31 -2.79
N GLU A 158 18.11 -0.45 -2.42
CA GLU A 158 18.59 -1.67 -1.75
C GLU A 158 18.29 -1.61 -0.26
N LYS A 159 17.01 -1.52 0.08
CA LYS A 159 16.58 -1.60 1.46
C LYS A 159 15.30 -2.39 1.57
N ASP A 160 15.06 -2.92 2.75
CA ASP A 160 13.86 -3.67 3.04
C ASP A 160 12.94 -2.85 3.95
N ILE A 161 11.65 -3.05 3.78
CA ILE A 161 10.61 -2.47 4.62
C ILE A 161 9.98 -3.61 5.42
N ASP A 162 9.96 -3.49 6.73
CA ASP A 162 9.37 -4.52 7.58
C ASP A 162 7.91 -4.22 7.86
N VAL A 163 7.05 -5.17 7.54
CA VAL A 163 5.60 -5.08 7.74
C VAL A 163 5.09 -6.41 8.26
N TYR A 164 3.86 -6.42 8.74
CA TYR A 164 3.17 -7.66 9.12
C TYR A 164 2.35 -8.19 7.94
N ALA A 165 2.40 -9.50 7.80
CA ALA A 165 1.69 -10.19 6.72
C ALA A 165 1.13 -11.54 7.19
#